data_73e349b4b494f5e743c7d1ebd13c815b
#
_entry.id   73e349b4b494f5e743c7d1ebd13c815b
#
_cell.length_a   1.000
_cell.length_b   1.000
_cell.length_c   1.000
_cell.angle_alpha   90.00
_cell.angle_beta   90.00
_cell.angle_gamma   90.00
#
_symmetry.space_group_name_H-M   'P 1'
#
loop_
_entity.id
_entity.type
_entity.pdbx_description
1 polymer ?
#
loop_
_entity_poly.entity_id
_entity_poly.type
_entity_poly.pdbx_seq_one_letter_code
_entity_poly.pdbx_strand_id
1 'polypeptide(L)'
;DFILRDRNHPSIIMWSIGNEVDYPNDPYTHPILNTEANPQTWAKFSETLPHADRLGEIAVELASIIKNLDKTRPVTAGLASALMSNETGYSDALDVAGYNYQESRYEADHIKYPKRPLYGSENGMTLEMWNYVADNDYVMGQFLWTGFEYLGEAGRFPVRTPAQFLASLGE
;
A
#
# COMPACT_ATOMS: atom_id res chain seq x y z
N ASP A 1 10.80 -2.51 -19.73
CA ASP A 1 9.95 -3.00 -20.84
C ASP A 1 8.47 -2.88 -20.55
N PHE A 2 7.99 -3.20 -19.34
CA PHE A 2 6.59 -3.14 -18.93
C PHE A 2 5.94 -1.77 -19.21
N ILE A 3 6.52 -0.67 -18.71
CA ILE A 3 5.98 0.69 -18.92
C ILE A 3 5.95 1.07 -20.40
N LEU A 4 7.01 0.79 -21.14
CA LEU A 4 7.07 1.11 -22.58
C LEU A 4 6.00 0.35 -23.38
N ARG A 5 5.71 -0.88 -22.99
CA ARG A 5 4.67 -1.71 -23.61
C ARG A 5 3.29 -1.12 -23.38
N ASP A 6 3.00 -0.71 -22.14
CA ASP A 6 1.64 -0.48 -21.68
C ASP A 6 1.26 1.01 -21.53
N ARG A 7 2.22 1.96 -21.57
CA ARG A 7 1.96 3.39 -21.33
C ARG A 7 0.94 4.03 -22.28
N ASN A 8 0.64 3.40 -23.40
CA ASN A 8 -0.36 3.90 -24.35
C ASN A 8 -1.78 3.37 -24.07
N HIS A 9 -1.96 2.49 -23.07
CA HIS A 9 -3.27 2.02 -22.69
C HIS A 9 -4.01 3.08 -21.86
N PRO A 10 -5.20 3.54 -22.28
CA PRO A 10 -5.92 4.60 -21.60
C PRO A 10 -6.48 4.19 -20.23
N SER A 11 -6.60 2.89 -19.96
CA SER A 11 -7.06 2.35 -18.68
C SER A 11 -6.00 2.42 -17.56
N ILE A 12 -4.73 2.66 -17.91
CA ILE A 12 -3.68 2.81 -16.90
C ILE A 12 -3.72 4.25 -16.38
N ILE A 13 -4.00 4.41 -15.09
CA ILE A 13 -4.11 5.72 -14.44
C ILE A 13 -2.89 6.08 -13.60
N MET A 14 -2.15 5.12 -13.11
CA MET A 14 -0.92 5.30 -12.33
C MET A 14 -0.02 4.06 -12.40
N TRP A 15 1.24 4.22 -12.00
CA TRP A 15 2.25 3.16 -11.96
C TRP A 15 2.63 2.86 -10.52
N SER A 16 2.54 1.60 -10.10
CA SER A 16 3.02 1.17 -8.80
C SER A 16 4.47 0.70 -8.89
N ILE A 17 5.31 1.17 -7.94
CA ILE A 17 6.71 0.73 -7.81
C ILE A 17 6.85 -0.51 -6.93
N GLY A 18 5.80 -0.92 -6.22
CA GLY A 18 5.82 -2.09 -5.36
C GLY A 18 4.55 -2.25 -4.55
N ASN A 19 4.38 -3.45 -4.01
CA ASN A 19 3.34 -3.77 -3.06
C ASN A 19 3.98 -4.38 -1.81
N GLU A 20 3.71 -3.78 -0.64
CA GLU A 20 4.16 -4.25 0.67
C GLU A 20 5.68 -4.50 0.81
N VAL A 21 6.49 -3.77 0.05
CA VAL A 21 7.97 -3.87 0.15
C VAL A 21 8.50 -3.25 1.44
N ASP A 22 7.70 -2.44 2.10
CA ASP A 22 7.93 -1.82 3.39
C ASP A 22 7.38 -2.66 4.56
N TYR A 23 7.07 -3.93 4.32
CA TYR A 23 6.51 -4.81 5.34
C TYR A 23 7.51 -5.03 6.48
N PRO A 24 7.22 -4.57 7.71
CA PRO A 24 8.25 -4.50 8.75
C PRO A 24 8.66 -5.86 9.33
N ASN A 25 7.94 -6.91 8.99
CA ASN A 25 8.28 -8.28 9.42
C ASN A 25 9.30 -8.97 8.52
N ASP A 26 9.64 -8.40 7.35
CA ASP A 26 10.50 -9.06 6.37
C ASP A 26 11.06 -8.06 5.33
N PRO A 27 12.32 -8.01 5.15
CA PRO A 27 13.48 -8.39 5.99
C PRO A 27 14.01 -7.21 6.81
N TYR A 28 13.31 -6.07 6.82
CA TYR A 28 13.80 -4.79 7.32
C TYR A 28 13.33 -4.50 8.75
N THR A 29 14.08 -3.65 9.44
CA THR A 29 13.72 -3.16 10.77
C THR A 29 13.94 -1.65 10.87
N HIS A 30 13.22 -1.00 11.79
CA HIS A 30 13.37 0.42 12.10
C HIS A 30 12.99 0.68 13.56
N PRO A 31 13.67 1.60 14.28
CA PRO A 31 13.34 1.94 15.66
C PRO A 31 11.89 2.36 15.89
N ILE A 32 11.22 2.91 14.87
CA ILE A 32 9.81 3.31 14.92
C ILE A 32 8.87 2.16 15.31
N LEU A 33 9.27 0.92 15.08
CA LEU A 33 8.49 -0.27 15.45
C LEU A 33 8.32 -0.42 16.97
N ASN A 34 9.12 0.28 17.78
CA ASN A 34 9.02 0.28 19.23
C ASN A 34 8.18 1.45 19.77
N THR A 35 7.79 2.41 18.94
CA THR A 35 7.16 3.66 19.38
C THR A 35 5.67 3.72 19.13
N GLU A 36 5.20 3.12 18.01
CA GLU A 36 3.79 3.12 17.64
C GLU A 36 3.34 1.73 17.16
N ALA A 37 2.05 1.44 17.36
CA ALA A 37 1.45 0.24 16.81
C ALA A 37 1.28 0.38 15.28
N ASN A 38 1.69 -0.66 14.55
CA ASN A 38 1.36 -0.82 13.15
C ASN A 38 0.41 -2.01 13.03
N PRO A 39 -0.79 -1.83 12.44
CA PRO A 39 -1.81 -2.89 12.39
C PRO A 39 -1.34 -4.15 11.66
N GLN A 40 -0.39 -4.03 10.75
CA GLN A 40 0.08 -5.16 9.95
C GLN A 40 1.36 -5.82 10.47
N THR A 41 1.87 -5.42 11.64
CA THR A 41 3.13 -5.98 12.14
C THR A 41 3.10 -6.33 13.61
N TRP A 42 3.76 -7.41 13.94
CA TRP A 42 4.14 -7.81 15.30
C TRP A 42 5.64 -7.67 15.53
N ALA A 43 6.39 -7.25 14.49
CA ALA A 43 7.82 -7.07 14.57
C ALA A 43 8.19 -6.01 15.61
N LYS A 44 9.33 -6.22 16.23
CA LYS A 44 10.01 -5.24 17.08
C LYS A 44 11.33 -4.89 16.43
N PHE A 45 11.86 -3.72 16.77
CA PHE A 45 13.21 -3.37 16.34
C PHE A 45 14.21 -4.47 16.69
N SER A 46 15.07 -4.78 15.74
CA SER A 46 16.15 -5.76 15.91
C SER A 46 17.41 -5.28 15.18
N GLU A 47 18.51 -5.17 15.91
CA GLU A 47 19.80 -4.78 15.35
C GLU A 47 20.38 -5.81 14.37
N THR A 48 19.82 -7.02 14.33
CA THR A 48 20.30 -8.09 13.45
C THR A 48 19.67 -8.07 12.07
N LEU A 49 18.62 -7.26 11.88
CA LEU A 49 17.95 -7.10 10.59
C LEU A 49 18.45 -5.86 9.86
N PRO A 50 18.45 -5.85 8.52
CA PRO A 50 18.79 -4.67 7.75
C PRO A 50 17.89 -3.48 8.14
N HIS A 51 18.47 -2.28 8.22
CA HIS A 51 17.72 -1.08 8.53
C HIS A 51 16.87 -0.63 7.35
N ALA A 52 15.63 -0.18 7.63
CA ALA A 52 14.64 0.15 6.61
C ALA A 52 14.93 1.45 5.82
N ASP A 53 15.88 2.29 6.24
CA ASP A 53 16.20 3.57 5.58
C ASP A 53 16.49 3.41 4.09
N ARG A 54 17.06 2.29 3.68
CA ARG A 54 17.30 1.97 2.28
C ARG A 54 16.04 1.94 1.41
N LEU A 55 14.87 1.74 1.99
CA LEU A 55 13.60 1.70 1.25
C LEU A 55 13.32 3.03 0.54
N GLY A 56 13.64 4.16 1.18
CA GLY A 56 13.51 5.48 0.58
C GLY A 56 14.39 5.66 -0.65
N GLU A 57 15.65 5.21 -0.59
CA GLU A 57 16.59 5.27 -1.73
C GLU A 57 16.08 4.44 -2.91
N ILE A 58 15.62 3.21 -2.66
CA ILE A 58 15.03 2.31 -3.66
C ILE A 58 13.78 2.95 -4.28
N ALA A 59 12.92 3.54 -3.47
CA ALA A 59 11.71 4.19 -3.96
C ALA A 59 12.02 5.36 -4.92
N VAL A 60 12.99 6.20 -4.57
CA VAL A 60 13.45 7.30 -5.42
C VAL A 60 14.01 6.78 -6.76
N GLU A 61 14.82 5.74 -6.72
CA GLU A 61 15.37 5.12 -7.92
C GLU A 61 14.27 4.59 -8.84
N LEU A 62 13.35 3.78 -8.31
CA LEU A 62 12.25 3.18 -9.07
C LEU A 62 11.28 4.25 -9.62
N ALA A 63 10.91 5.24 -8.82
CA ALA A 63 10.09 6.35 -9.26
C ALA A 63 10.77 7.14 -10.40
N SER A 64 12.07 7.37 -10.31
CA SER A 64 12.85 8.05 -11.36
C SER A 64 12.86 7.26 -12.67
N ILE A 65 13.01 5.94 -12.62
CA ILE A 65 12.93 5.07 -13.79
C ILE A 65 11.57 5.22 -14.47
N ILE A 66 10.48 5.16 -13.70
CA ILE A 66 9.12 5.33 -14.24
C ILE A 66 8.96 6.71 -14.88
N LYS A 67 9.32 7.79 -14.17
CA LYS A 67 9.19 9.16 -14.65
C LYS A 67 10.00 9.45 -15.91
N ASN A 68 11.12 8.76 -16.11
CA ASN A 68 11.89 8.85 -17.35
C ASN A 68 11.18 8.19 -18.55
N LEU A 69 10.34 7.18 -18.30
CA LEU A 69 9.64 6.42 -19.34
C LEU A 69 8.21 6.93 -19.59
N ASP A 70 7.56 7.41 -18.54
CA ASP A 70 6.20 8.01 -18.59
C ASP A 70 6.12 9.20 -17.60
N LYS A 71 6.05 10.40 -18.15
CA LYS A 71 5.94 11.65 -17.38
C LYS A 71 4.50 12.08 -17.12
N THR A 72 3.54 11.33 -17.65
CA THR A 72 2.14 11.76 -17.66
C THR A 72 1.33 11.15 -16.52
N ARG A 73 1.75 10.03 -15.98
CA ARG A 73 1.03 9.31 -14.91
C ARG A 73 1.75 9.41 -13.58
N PRO A 74 1.00 9.47 -12.48
CA PRO A 74 1.57 9.46 -11.14
C PRO A 74 2.19 8.11 -10.78
N VAL A 75 3.15 8.15 -9.87
CA VAL A 75 3.79 6.98 -9.26
C VAL A 75 3.21 6.73 -7.90
N THR A 76 2.90 5.47 -7.61
CA THR A 76 2.34 5.01 -6.34
C THR A 76 3.03 3.74 -5.85
N ALA A 77 2.66 3.29 -4.66
CA ALA A 77 2.95 1.98 -4.09
C ALA A 77 1.85 1.58 -3.12
N GLY A 78 1.65 0.28 -2.90
CA GLY A 78 0.83 -0.23 -1.81
C GLY A 78 1.68 -0.39 -0.55
N LEU A 79 1.43 0.43 0.47
CA LEU A 79 2.22 0.51 1.69
C LEU A 79 1.63 -0.38 2.79
N ALA A 80 2.40 -1.36 3.25
CA ALA A 80 2.05 -2.20 4.39
C ALA A 80 2.31 -1.52 5.73
N SER A 81 3.29 -0.60 5.75
CA SER A 81 3.65 0.19 6.91
C SER A 81 3.82 1.66 6.54
N ALA A 82 2.69 2.38 6.42
CA ALA A 82 2.73 3.81 6.16
C ALA A 82 3.59 4.57 7.18
N LEU A 83 3.59 4.11 8.44
CA LEU A 83 4.45 4.67 9.49
C LEU A 83 5.94 4.55 9.13
N MET A 84 6.42 3.34 8.81
CA MET A 84 7.80 3.13 8.41
C MET A 84 8.14 3.84 7.12
N SER A 85 7.24 3.80 6.13
CA SER A 85 7.42 4.45 4.84
C SER A 85 7.53 5.98 4.95
N ASN A 86 6.82 6.58 5.90
CA ASN A 86 6.93 8.01 6.21
C ASN A 86 8.29 8.35 6.83
N GLU A 87 8.80 7.50 7.72
CA GLU A 87 10.08 7.76 8.42
C GLU A 87 11.30 7.49 7.52
N THR A 88 11.21 6.55 6.59
CA THR A 88 12.30 6.20 5.67
C THR A 88 12.33 7.05 4.39
N GLY A 89 11.36 7.93 4.18
CA GLY A 89 11.23 8.72 2.95
C GLY A 89 10.65 7.92 1.77
N TYR A 90 10.20 6.68 1.96
CA TYR A 90 9.58 5.89 0.91
C TYR A 90 8.32 6.58 0.37
N SER A 91 7.45 7.05 1.27
CA SER A 91 6.24 7.79 0.89
C SER A 91 6.53 9.10 0.16
N ASP A 92 7.66 9.75 0.43
CA ASP A 92 8.03 11.03 -0.19
C ASP A 92 8.45 10.89 -1.66
N ALA A 93 8.83 9.68 -2.08
CA ALA A 93 9.14 9.37 -3.47
C ALA A 93 7.90 9.16 -4.34
N LEU A 94 6.71 9.05 -3.73
CA LEU A 94 5.45 8.76 -4.42
C LEU A 94 4.70 10.06 -4.74
N ASP A 95 4.01 10.09 -5.88
CA ASP A 95 3.03 11.15 -6.18
C ASP A 95 1.72 10.91 -5.43
N VAL A 96 1.35 9.64 -5.20
CA VAL A 96 0.14 9.23 -4.50
C VAL A 96 0.50 8.06 -3.58
N ALA A 97 0.18 8.14 -2.31
CA ALA A 97 0.42 7.07 -1.36
C ALA A 97 -0.78 6.10 -1.30
N GLY A 98 -0.54 4.83 -1.62
CA GLY A 98 -1.51 3.74 -1.44
C GLY A 98 -1.31 3.07 -0.09
N TYR A 99 -2.38 2.85 0.67
CA TYR A 99 -2.33 2.24 1.99
C TYR A 99 -3.01 0.89 1.97
N ASN A 100 -2.30 -0.15 2.45
CA ASN A 100 -2.85 -1.49 2.60
C ASN A 100 -3.29 -1.70 4.04
N TYR A 101 -4.62 -1.80 4.27
CA TYR A 101 -5.25 -2.09 5.57
C TYR A 101 -4.82 -1.14 6.70
N GLN A 102 -4.65 0.14 6.38
CA GLN A 102 -4.25 1.16 7.34
C GLN A 102 -5.19 2.38 7.33
N GLU A 103 -6.46 2.12 7.16
CA GLU A 103 -7.53 3.12 7.06
C GLU A 103 -7.56 4.06 8.27
N SER A 104 -7.29 3.52 9.46
CA SER A 104 -7.24 4.29 10.71
C SER A 104 -6.14 5.37 10.76
N ARG A 105 -5.19 5.33 9.82
CA ARG A 105 -4.11 6.31 9.73
C ARG A 105 -4.42 7.47 8.79
N TYR A 106 -5.44 7.38 7.95
CA TYR A 106 -5.72 8.39 6.92
C TYR A 106 -5.79 9.81 7.50
N GLU A 107 -6.55 10.01 8.56
CA GLU A 107 -6.71 11.33 9.18
C GLU A 107 -5.40 11.86 9.75
N ALA A 108 -4.68 11.07 10.54
CA ALA A 108 -3.42 11.47 11.15
C ALA A 108 -2.35 11.81 10.11
N ASP A 109 -2.25 11.01 9.06
CA ASP A 109 -1.29 11.25 7.99
C ASP A 109 -1.71 12.41 7.09
N HIS A 110 -3.01 12.63 6.86
CA HIS A 110 -3.49 13.82 6.15
C HIS A 110 -3.18 15.12 6.92
N ILE A 111 -3.34 15.12 8.23
CA ILE A 111 -2.97 16.28 9.08
C ILE A 111 -1.47 16.56 8.99
N LYS A 112 -0.64 15.52 9.06
CA LYS A 112 0.82 15.64 9.01
C LYS A 112 1.33 16.01 7.61
N TYR A 113 0.68 15.48 6.56
CA TYR A 113 1.07 15.62 5.15
C TYR A 113 -0.11 16.10 4.28
N PRO A 114 -0.63 17.33 4.49
CA PRO A 114 -1.91 17.78 3.90
C PRO A 114 -1.89 17.91 2.37
N LYS A 115 -0.72 17.88 1.74
CA LYS A 115 -0.58 17.96 0.28
C LYS A 115 -0.37 16.60 -0.38
N ARG A 116 -0.24 15.53 0.40
CA ARG A 116 -0.02 14.19 -0.13
C ARG A 116 -1.36 13.55 -0.47
N PRO A 117 -1.66 13.28 -1.75
CA PRO A 117 -2.81 12.46 -2.10
C PRO A 117 -2.65 11.05 -1.57
N LEU A 118 -3.73 10.47 -1.06
CA LEU A 118 -3.73 9.11 -0.56
C LEU A 118 -4.99 8.34 -0.98
N TYR A 119 -4.89 7.02 -1.02
CA TYR A 119 -5.99 6.11 -1.29
C TYR A 119 -5.77 4.76 -0.60
N GLY A 120 -6.83 3.96 -0.48
CA GLY A 120 -6.72 2.58 -0.04
C GLY A 120 -6.33 1.68 -1.21
N SER A 121 -5.06 1.27 -1.29
CA SER A 121 -4.60 0.33 -2.32
C SER A 121 -5.07 -1.10 -2.06
N GLU A 122 -5.25 -1.45 -0.79
CA GLU A 122 -5.94 -2.65 -0.35
C GLU A 122 -6.69 -2.34 0.94
N ASN A 123 -8.01 -2.32 0.87
CA ASN A 123 -8.86 -2.06 2.03
C ASN A 123 -9.66 -3.30 2.43
N GLY A 124 -9.99 -3.39 3.72
CA GLY A 124 -10.93 -4.37 4.23
C GLY A 124 -12.36 -4.13 3.73
N MET A 125 -13.19 -5.19 3.74
CA MET A 125 -14.55 -5.19 3.19
C MET A 125 -15.64 -4.90 4.23
N THR A 126 -15.31 -4.25 5.35
CA THR A 126 -16.31 -3.88 6.36
C THR A 126 -16.88 -2.49 6.10
N LEU A 127 -18.09 -2.22 6.61
CA LEU A 127 -18.68 -0.90 6.55
C LEU A 127 -17.82 0.16 7.26
N GLU A 128 -17.14 -0.22 8.32
CA GLU A 128 -16.21 0.67 9.03
C GLU A 128 -15.07 1.12 8.11
N MET A 129 -14.45 0.17 7.39
CA MET A 129 -13.37 0.48 6.45
C MET A 129 -13.86 1.34 5.27
N TRP A 130 -15.09 1.08 4.80
CA TRP A 130 -15.73 1.93 3.81
C TRP A 130 -15.89 3.38 4.29
N ASN A 131 -16.32 3.58 5.54
CA ASN A 131 -16.56 4.91 6.10
C ASN A 131 -15.27 5.74 6.19
N TYR A 132 -14.10 5.13 6.41
CA TYR A 132 -12.81 5.87 6.35
C TYR A 132 -12.56 6.52 4.99
N VAL A 133 -13.14 6.00 3.94
CA VAL A 133 -13.02 6.57 2.59
C VAL A 133 -14.21 7.49 2.26
N ALA A 134 -15.43 7.02 2.51
CA ALA A 134 -16.64 7.72 2.12
C ALA A 134 -16.86 9.05 2.87
N ASP A 135 -16.40 9.13 4.11
CA ASP A 135 -16.57 10.29 4.98
C ASP A 135 -15.42 11.30 4.89
N ASN A 136 -14.39 11.04 4.07
CA ASN A 136 -13.18 11.84 4.02
C ASN A 136 -12.80 12.25 2.58
N ASP A 137 -13.10 13.48 2.20
CA ASP A 137 -12.89 14.04 0.85
C ASP A 137 -11.41 14.05 0.41
N TYR A 138 -10.47 13.94 1.35
CA TYR A 138 -9.04 13.88 1.04
C TYR A 138 -8.55 12.48 0.66
N VAL A 139 -9.39 11.44 0.80
CA VAL A 139 -9.10 10.08 0.34
C VAL A 139 -9.62 9.89 -1.07
N MET A 140 -8.75 9.65 -2.04
CA MET A 140 -9.11 9.58 -3.46
C MET A 140 -10.06 8.42 -3.80
N GLY A 141 -10.06 7.35 -3.01
CA GLY A 141 -10.84 6.13 -3.23
C GLY A 141 -10.19 4.92 -2.60
N GLN A 142 -10.70 3.74 -2.95
CA GLN A 142 -10.15 2.49 -2.44
C GLN A 142 -10.28 1.35 -3.43
N PHE A 143 -9.43 0.34 -3.24
CA PHE A 143 -9.55 -0.98 -3.83
C PHE A 143 -9.76 -2.00 -2.71
N LEU A 144 -10.85 -2.75 -2.79
CA LEU A 144 -11.13 -3.80 -1.81
C LEU A 144 -10.27 -5.03 -2.12
N TRP A 145 -9.64 -5.57 -1.13
CA TRP A 145 -8.92 -6.83 -1.25
C TRP A 145 -9.71 -7.97 -0.57
N THR A 146 -10.31 -8.83 -1.37
CA THR A 146 -10.43 -8.76 -2.82
C THR A 146 -11.85 -9.11 -3.26
N GLY A 147 -12.31 -8.52 -4.34
CA GLY A 147 -13.63 -8.81 -4.92
C GLY A 147 -13.70 -10.19 -5.56
N PHE A 148 -12.59 -10.71 -6.10
CA PHE A 148 -12.48 -12.03 -6.72
C PHE A 148 -11.26 -12.76 -6.24
N GLU A 149 -11.44 -14.03 -5.91
CA GLU A 149 -10.38 -14.94 -5.52
C GLU A 149 -10.16 -16.00 -6.59
N TYR A 150 -9.00 -15.94 -7.24
CA TYR A 150 -8.72 -16.82 -8.38
C TYR A 150 -7.88 -18.06 -8.03
N LEU A 151 -6.99 -17.98 -7.06
CA LEU A 151 -5.89 -18.93 -6.89
C LEU A 151 -5.77 -19.59 -5.53
N GLY A 152 -6.75 -19.40 -4.63
CA GLY A 152 -6.77 -20.22 -3.44
C GLY A 152 -6.66 -19.51 -2.11
N GLU A 153 -6.65 -18.18 -2.03
CA GLU A 153 -6.86 -17.48 -0.76
C GLU A 153 -8.26 -17.74 -0.19
N ALA A 154 -9.20 -18.13 -1.04
CA ALA A 154 -10.51 -18.65 -0.65
C ALA A 154 -10.45 -19.98 0.14
N GLY A 155 -9.26 -20.55 0.35
CA GLY A 155 -9.03 -21.79 1.06
C GLY A 155 -8.89 -23.00 0.13
N ARG A 156 -8.52 -24.13 0.72
CA ARG A 156 -8.33 -25.38 -0.05
C ARG A 156 -9.65 -25.95 -0.49
N PHE A 157 -9.74 -26.28 -1.78
CA PHE A 157 -10.86 -27.09 -2.27
C PHE A 157 -10.84 -28.50 -1.64
N PRO A 158 -11.99 -29.07 -1.22
CA PRO A 158 -13.35 -28.49 -1.25
C PRO A 158 -13.73 -27.66 -0.01
N VAL A 159 -12.82 -27.48 0.94
CA VAL A 159 -13.12 -26.81 2.23
C VAL A 159 -12.73 -25.34 2.11
N ARG A 160 -13.74 -24.49 2.14
CA ARG A 160 -13.58 -23.03 2.16
C ARG A 160 -14.32 -22.43 3.33
N THR A 161 -13.79 -21.36 3.90
CA THR A 161 -14.57 -20.58 4.87
C THR A 161 -15.69 -19.82 4.16
N PRO A 162 -16.84 -19.57 4.81
CA PRO A 162 -17.92 -18.80 4.20
C PRO A 162 -17.47 -17.42 3.68
N ALA A 163 -16.65 -16.71 4.45
CA ALA A 163 -16.14 -15.39 4.05
C ALA A 163 -15.26 -15.45 2.80
N GLN A 164 -14.34 -16.42 2.74
CA GLN A 164 -13.48 -16.63 1.58
C GLN A 164 -14.28 -17.06 0.35
N PHE A 165 -15.33 -17.88 0.56
CA PHE A 165 -16.21 -18.29 -0.53
C PHE A 165 -16.97 -17.09 -1.11
N LEU A 166 -17.52 -16.20 -0.27
CA LEU A 166 -18.19 -14.99 -0.72
C LEU A 166 -17.24 -14.06 -1.48
N ALA A 167 -16.04 -13.83 -0.97
CA ALA A 167 -15.03 -13.06 -1.67
C ALA A 167 -14.69 -13.64 -3.06
N SER A 168 -14.62 -14.97 -3.16
CA SER A 168 -14.38 -15.66 -4.45
C SER A 168 -15.52 -15.55 -5.45
N LEU A 169 -16.72 -15.19 -5.00
CA LEU A 169 -17.89 -14.92 -5.86
C LEU A 169 -18.04 -13.44 -6.21
N GLY A 170 -17.22 -12.56 -5.61
CA GLY A 170 -17.31 -11.12 -5.83
C GLY A 170 -18.52 -10.46 -5.16
N GLU A 171 -18.98 -10.98 -4.03
CA GLU A 171 -20.12 -10.46 -3.24
C GLU A 171 -19.63 -9.65 -2.03
#